data_5160a1391a5dc7b2c59da0c3f194622c
#
_entry.id   5160a1391a5dc7b2c59da0c3f194622c
#
_cell.length_a   1.000
_cell.length_b   1.000
_cell.length_c   1.000
_cell.angle_alpha   90.00
_cell.angle_beta   90.00
_cell.angle_gamma   90.00
#
_symmetry.space_group_name_H-M   'P 1'
#
loop_
_entity.id
_entity.type
_entity.pdbx_description
1 polymer ?
#
loop_
_entity_poly.entity_id
_entity_poly.type
_entity_poly.pdbx_seq_one_letter_code
_entity_poly.pdbx_strand_id
1 'polypeptide(L)'
;MSKKNPNYRNSFADKFTRWVKGDYDPIVGQMEMNAPDKEVFGDERIRYVHLHIVKSNNYSERMFEEGLAKNVRRFTGLYKVFGAIVAIFIACLLLWTVSYLPKFGDPNAPENNEVATRYIEQGLSETGAVNIVTGMILDYRAFDTFGESCVLFVATCCVLILLRVDKDEDPESRAIEDMNDRHYEPRNDTILQKVANFLVPLMIIFGIYVVLNGHISPGGGFSGGAIIGSGLILYLTAYGFEKTQRFMNEKVVKALTVGALTFYCFAKSYSFYTGANHLHSIITPGTPGNILSAGLIVYLNICVGIVVACTMYSFYTLFRKGGI
;
A
#
# COMPACT_ATOMS: atom_id res chain seq x y z
N MET A 1 31.17 40.01 12.54
CA MET A 1 30.93 39.77 11.08
C MET A 1 31.45 38.40 10.73
N SER A 2 30.60 37.42 10.60
CA SER A 2 30.95 36.03 10.21
C SER A 2 31.32 36.02 8.73
N LYS A 3 32.55 35.64 8.39
CA LYS A 3 33.01 35.46 6.99
C LYS A 3 32.18 34.35 6.38
N LYS A 4 31.25 34.68 5.45
CA LYS A 4 30.52 33.71 4.66
C LYS A 4 31.53 32.89 3.85
N ASN A 5 31.57 31.58 4.11
CA ASN A 5 32.41 30.65 3.36
C ASN A 5 31.90 30.60 1.89
N PRO A 6 32.74 30.97 0.89
CA PRO A 6 32.32 31.04 -0.51
C PRO A 6 31.85 29.69 -1.08
N ASN A 7 32.26 28.59 -0.48
CA ASN A 7 31.87 27.22 -0.90
C ASN A 7 30.57 26.70 -0.21
N TYR A 8 29.90 27.55 0.59
CA TYR A 8 28.70 27.12 1.32
C TYR A 8 27.58 26.68 0.39
N ARG A 9 27.39 27.33 -0.77
CA ARG A 9 26.32 27.01 -1.74
C ARG A 9 26.39 25.61 -2.35
N ASN A 10 27.50 24.92 -2.27
CA ASN A 10 27.69 23.54 -2.74
C ASN A 10 27.92 22.54 -1.61
N SER A 11 27.84 22.97 -0.35
CA SER A 11 28.03 22.08 0.79
C SER A 11 26.81 21.18 0.98
N PHE A 12 27.04 19.99 1.54
CA PHE A 12 25.97 19.05 1.89
C PHE A 12 24.89 19.70 2.79
N ALA A 13 25.31 20.57 3.71
CA ALA A 13 24.42 21.28 4.60
C ALA A 13 23.49 22.26 3.86
N ASP A 14 23.98 22.96 2.81
CA ASP A 14 23.15 23.84 2.00
C ASP A 14 22.17 23.05 1.12
N LYS A 15 22.61 21.95 0.51
CA LYS A 15 21.76 21.05 -0.28
C LYS A 15 20.66 20.42 0.58
N PHE A 16 21.00 19.95 1.78
CA PHE A 16 20.05 19.40 2.73
C PHE A 16 19.04 20.45 3.20
N THR A 17 19.50 21.67 3.51
CA THR A 17 18.61 22.76 3.92
C THR A 17 17.66 23.18 2.80
N ARG A 18 18.10 23.20 1.55
CA ARG A 18 17.26 23.48 0.38
C ARG A 18 16.27 22.36 0.10
N TRP A 19 16.69 21.10 0.25
CA TRP A 19 15.80 19.96 0.13
C TRP A 19 14.68 19.98 1.20
N VAL A 20 15.02 20.24 2.46
CA VAL A 20 14.02 20.38 3.55
C VAL A 20 13.07 21.57 3.32
N LYS A 21 13.54 22.63 2.62
CA LYS A 21 12.71 23.79 2.26
C LYS A 21 11.89 23.59 0.97
N GLY A 22 12.08 22.48 0.27
CA GLY A 22 11.45 22.22 -1.04
C GLY A 22 12.10 22.97 -2.21
N ASP A 23 13.21 23.67 -1.99
CA ASP A 23 13.89 24.44 -3.04
C ASP A 23 14.87 23.58 -3.88
N TYR A 24 15.09 22.34 -3.49
CA TYR A 24 16.00 21.40 -4.14
C TYR A 24 15.53 19.96 -3.97
N ASP A 25 15.23 19.30 -5.08
CA ASP A 25 14.99 17.87 -5.12
C ASP A 25 16.19 17.18 -5.81
N PRO A 26 16.91 16.28 -5.10
CA PRO A 26 18.07 15.61 -5.67
C PRO A 26 17.72 14.66 -6.83
N ILE A 27 16.44 14.24 -6.93
CA ILE A 27 15.96 13.37 -8.01
C ILE A 27 15.59 14.21 -9.24
N VAL A 28 14.86 15.30 -9.06
CA VAL A 28 14.43 16.20 -10.15
C VAL A 28 15.58 17.07 -10.66
N GLY A 29 16.52 17.47 -9.79
CA GLY A 29 17.69 18.25 -10.19
C GLY A 29 18.69 17.52 -11.10
N GLN A 30 18.51 16.21 -11.31
CA GLN A 30 19.32 15.41 -12.25
C GLN A 30 18.60 15.11 -13.57
N MET A 31 17.29 15.39 -13.65
CA MET A 31 16.53 15.29 -14.90
C MET A 31 16.43 16.69 -15.51
N GLU A 32 17.32 17.04 -16.40
CA GLU A 32 16.99 18.00 -17.45
C GLU A 32 15.88 17.35 -18.29
N MET A 33 14.64 17.68 -17.98
CA MET A 33 13.55 17.40 -18.90
C MET A 33 13.78 18.30 -20.10
N ASN A 34 14.34 17.74 -21.16
CA ASN A 34 14.29 18.34 -22.48
C ASN A 34 12.81 18.64 -22.76
N ALA A 35 12.42 19.91 -22.69
CA ALA A 35 11.10 20.30 -23.14
C ALA A 35 10.95 19.78 -24.57
N PRO A 36 9.84 19.06 -24.89
CA PRO A 36 9.64 18.57 -26.25
C PRO A 36 9.75 19.74 -27.22
N ASP A 37 10.51 19.53 -28.30
CA ASP A 37 10.71 20.55 -29.33
C ASP A 37 9.37 21.17 -29.74
N LYS A 38 9.34 22.50 -29.81
CA LYS A 38 8.16 23.34 -30.03
C LYS A 38 7.35 23.04 -31.30
N GLU A 39 7.83 22.13 -32.14
CA GLU A 39 7.25 21.85 -33.46
C GLU A 39 6.16 20.74 -33.50
N VAL A 40 5.90 20.04 -32.38
CA VAL A 40 4.98 18.87 -32.39
C VAL A 40 3.52 19.23 -32.06
N PHE A 41 3.23 20.39 -31.54
CA PHE A 41 1.85 20.78 -31.17
C PHE A 41 1.47 22.12 -31.79
N GLY A 42 0.35 22.11 -32.53
CA GLY A 42 -0.19 23.33 -33.17
C GLY A 42 -0.32 24.48 -32.16
N ASP A 43 0.18 25.62 -32.55
CA ASP A 43 0.55 26.82 -31.80
C ASP A 43 -0.56 27.38 -30.87
N GLU A 44 -1.84 27.15 -31.20
CA GLU A 44 -2.97 27.80 -30.49
C GLU A 44 -3.31 27.11 -29.14
N ARG A 45 -3.25 25.78 -29.02
CA ARG A 45 -3.57 25.05 -27.76
C ARG A 45 -2.50 25.22 -26.71
N ILE A 46 -1.23 25.19 -27.11
CA ILE A 46 -0.11 25.45 -26.20
C ILE A 46 -0.15 26.87 -25.69
N ARG A 47 -0.50 27.82 -26.55
CA ARG A 47 -0.67 29.23 -26.17
C ARG A 47 -1.79 29.42 -25.15
N TYR A 48 -2.90 28.68 -25.27
CA TYR A 48 -4.04 28.76 -24.34
C TYR A 48 -3.69 28.15 -22.98
N VAL A 49 -3.07 27.01 -22.97
CA VAL A 49 -2.60 26.33 -21.72
C VAL A 49 -1.50 27.14 -21.04
N HIS A 50 -0.54 27.65 -21.81
CA HIS A 50 0.54 28.48 -21.25
C HIS A 50 0.00 29.81 -20.72
N LEU A 51 -0.93 30.48 -21.42
CA LEU A 51 -1.61 31.69 -20.94
C LEU A 51 -2.46 31.46 -19.70
N HIS A 52 -3.08 30.25 -19.54
CA HIS A 52 -3.88 29.92 -18.37
C HIS A 52 -2.99 29.62 -17.17
N ILE A 53 -1.89 28.90 -17.36
CA ILE A 53 -0.89 28.63 -16.30
C ILE A 53 -0.21 29.94 -15.88
N VAL A 54 0.20 30.77 -16.81
CA VAL A 54 0.83 32.08 -16.52
C VAL A 54 -0.16 33.03 -15.85
N LYS A 55 -1.43 33.06 -16.26
CA LYS A 55 -2.47 33.83 -15.57
C LYS A 55 -2.80 33.29 -14.19
N SER A 56 -2.85 31.99 -14.02
CA SER A 56 -3.06 31.33 -12.73
C SER A 56 -1.89 31.63 -11.78
N ASN A 57 -0.65 31.51 -12.26
CA ASN A 57 0.53 31.81 -11.44
C ASN A 57 0.60 33.32 -11.09
N ASN A 58 0.36 34.21 -12.04
CA ASN A 58 0.34 35.65 -11.77
C ASN A 58 -0.81 36.07 -10.84
N TYR A 59 -1.96 35.37 -10.89
CA TYR A 59 -3.06 35.61 -9.96
C TYR A 59 -2.74 35.10 -8.56
N SER A 60 -2.13 33.94 -8.44
CA SER A 60 -1.67 33.41 -7.15
C SER A 60 -0.53 34.26 -6.57
N GLU A 61 0.42 34.71 -7.38
CA GLU A 61 1.51 35.60 -6.92
C GLU A 61 0.97 36.95 -6.43
N ARG A 62 0.05 37.57 -7.15
CA ARG A 62 -0.55 38.84 -6.70
C ARG A 62 -1.38 38.71 -5.43
N MET A 63 -2.14 37.65 -5.28
CA MET A 63 -2.88 37.37 -4.04
C MET A 63 -1.94 37.10 -2.86
N PHE A 64 -0.73 36.55 -3.13
CA PHE A 64 0.30 36.35 -2.12
C PHE A 64 1.05 37.64 -1.75
N GLU A 65 1.20 38.58 -2.68
CA GLU A 65 1.97 39.82 -2.44
C GLU A 65 1.20 40.90 -1.69
N GLU A 66 -0.13 40.98 -1.84
CA GLU A 66 -0.93 42.06 -1.28
C GLU A 66 -1.49 41.82 0.14
N GLY A 67 -0.65 41.56 1.10
CA GLY A 67 -1.05 41.61 2.52
C GLY A 67 -1.24 40.28 3.23
N LEU A 68 -1.45 39.16 2.50
CA LEU A 68 -1.57 37.82 3.11
C LEU A 68 -0.19 37.29 3.57
N ALA A 69 0.90 37.67 2.90
CA ALA A 69 2.25 37.16 3.16
C ALA A 69 2.71 37.38 4.63
N LYS A 70 2.34 38.51 5.23
CA LYS A 70 2.75 38.80 6.62
C LYS A 70 1.94 38.00 7.64
N ASN A 71 0.64 37.81 7.39
CA ASN A 71 -0.23 37.03 8.27
C ASN A 71 0.02 35.52 8.09
N VAL A 72 0.27 35.07 6.84
CA VAL A 72 0.63 33.68 6.53
C VAL A 72 1.99 33.32 7.18
N ARG A 73 3.00 34.21 7.12
CA ARG A 73 4.28 33.98 7.82
C ARG A 73 4.12 33.89 9.33
N ARG A 74 3.29 34.75 9.94
CA ARG A 74 3.01 34.67 11.39
C ARG A 74 2.26 33.41 11.72
N PHE A 75 1.24 33.04 10.94
CA PHE A 75 0.47 31.82 11.11
C PHE A 75 1.35 30.58 10.94
N THR A 76 2.20 30.55 9.91
CA THR A 76 3.14 29.44 9.68
C THR A 76 4.17 29.33 10.83
N GLY A 77 4.63 30.47 11.37
CA GLY A 77 5.49 30.49 12.54
C GLY A 77 4.81 29.92 13.78
N LEU A 78 3.60 30.38 14.05
CA LEU A 78 2.79 29.87 15.17
C LEU A 78 2.47 28.38 15.00
N TYR A 79 2.12 27.95 13.79
CA TYR A 79 1.86 26.55 13.50
C TYR A 79 3.09 25.66 13.74
N LYS A 80 4.28 26.09 13.33
CA LYS A 80 5.54 25.38 13.60
C LYS A 80 5.83 25.27 15.09
N VAL A 81 5.65 26.37 15.83
CA VAL A 81 5.86 26.37 17.30
C VAL A 81 4.84 25.45 17.98
N PHE A 82 3.57 25.55 17.59
CA PHE A 82 2.52 24.69 18.14
C PHE A 82 2.76 23.21 17.79
N GLY A 83 3.15 22.92 16.54
CA GLY A 83 3.53 21.57 16.11
C GLY A 83 4.71 21.01 16.92
N ALA A 84 5.72 21.83 17.18
CA ALA A 84 6.86 21.43 18.02
C ALA A 84 6.43 21.15 19.48
N ILE A 85 5.57 22.00 20.05
CA ILE A 85 5.03 21.81 21.41
C ILE A 85 4.24 20.50 21.49
N VAL A 86 3.35 20.24 20.52
CA VAL A 86 2.57 19.01 20.46
C VAL A 86 3.46 17.78 20.31
N ALA A 87 4.47 17.84 19.44
CA ALA A 87 5.43 16.76 19.26
C ALA A 87 6.22 16.45 20.54
N ILE A 88 6.70 17.49 21.23
CA ILE A 88 7.42 17.35 22.50
C ILE A 88 6.46 16.79 23.58
N PHE A 89 5.23 17.28 23.65
CA PHE A 89 4.22 16.78 24.59
C PHE A 89 3.95 15.27 24.37
N ILE A 90 3.72 14.86 23.12
CA ILE A 90 3.52 13.44 22.77
C ILE A 90 4.75 12.62 23.14
N ALA A 91 5.96 13.10 22.83
CA ALA A 91 7.20 12.41 23.17
C ALA A 91 7.35 12.25 24.69
N CYS A 92 7.09 13.29 25.47
CA CYS A 92 7.11 13.22 26.92
C CYS A 92 6.07 12.25 27.49
N LEU A 93 4.86 12.25 26.92
CA LEU A 93 3.80 11.35 27.30
C LEU A 93 4.16 9.89 27.01
N LEU A 94 4.75 9.61 25.85
CA LEU A 94 5.23 8.28 25.49
C LEU A 94 6.38 7.83 26.41
N LEU A 95 7.35 8.70 26.70
CA LEU A 95 8.43 8.38 27.63
C LEU A 95 7.90 8.12 29.05
N TRP A 96 6.93 8.90 29.47
CA TRP A 96 6.26 8.66 30.75
C TRP A 96 5.57 7.28 30.75
N THR A 97 4.79 6.95 29.70
CA THR A 97 4.16 5.63 29.58
C THR A 97 5.18 4.51 29.63
N VAL A 98 6.31 4.65 28.91
CA VAL A 98 7.41 3.68 28.90
C VAL A 98 8.00 3.46 30.31
N SER A 99 8.04 4.50 31.15
CA SER A 99 8.56 4.39 32.53
C SER A 99 7.73 3.48 33.44
N TYR A 100 6.46 3.22 33.07
CA TYR A 100 5.56 2.30 33.79
C TYR A 100 5.56 0.87 33.23
N LEU A 101 6.31 0.62 32.14
CA LEU A 101 6.40 -0.74 31.60
C LEU A 101 7.12 -1.67 32.58
N PRO A 102 6.69 -2.94 32.67
CA PRO A 102 7.41 -3.97 33.43
C PRO A 102 8.86 -4.07 32.99
N LYS A 103 9.73 -4.51 33.88
CA LYS A 103 11.13 -4.75 33.52
C LYS A 103 11.22 -5.89 32.50
N PHE A 104 12.14 -5.73 31.55
CA PHE A 104 12.37 -6.77 30.54
C PHE A 104 12.73 -8.10 31.20
N GLY A 105 11.98 -9.16 30.82
CA GLY A 105 12.19 -10.51 31.39
C GLY A 105 11.58 -10.76 32.77
N ASP A 106 10.67 -9.87 33.25
CA ASP A 106 9.95 -10.12 34.50
C ASP A 106 8.97 -11.29 34.32
N PRO A 107 9.10 -12.38 35.11
CA PRO A 107 8.20 -13.54 35.06
C PRO A 107 6.73 -13.17 35.38
N ASN A 108 6.51 -12.08 36.13
CA ASN A 108 5.17 -11.62 36.52
C ASN A 108 4.63 -10.55 35.56
N ALA A 109 5.29 -10.32 34.43
CA ALA A 109 4.80 -9.38 33.44
C ALA A 109 3.41 -9.81 32.89
N PRO A 110 2.49 -8.88 32.59
CA PRO A 110 1.12 -9.20 32.15
C PRO A 110 1.04 -10.07 30.89
N GLU A 111 2.08 -10.05 30.07
CA GLU A 111 2.20 -10.89 28.87
C GLU A 111 2.41 -12.36 29.20
N ASN A 112 2.94 -12.71 30.38
CA ASN A 112 3.15 -14.08 30.83
C ASN A 112 1.87 -14.64 31.46
N ASN A 113 0.87 -14.89 30.65
CA ASN A 113 -0.45 -15.39 31.09
C ASN A 113 -0.76 -16.77 30.50
N GLU A 114 -1.85 -17.37 30.96
CA GLU A 114 -2.30 -18.70 30.50
C GLU A 114 -2.51 -18.77 28.99
N VAL A 115 -2.95 -17.68 28.36
CA VAL A 115 -3.18 -17.62 26.91
C VAL A 115 -1.87 -17.72 26.14
N ALA A 116 -0.84 -16.98 26.57
CA ALA A 116 0.49 -17.04 25.97
C ALA A 116 1.10 -18.42 26.12
N THR A 117 1.00 -19.02 27.32
CA THR A 117 1.46 -20.38 27.59
C THR A 117 0.76 -21.40 26.70
N ARG A 118 -0.55 -21.32 26.56
CA ARG A 118 -1.32 -22.21 25.67
C ARG A 118 -0.90 -22.10 24.22
N TYR A 119 -0.68 -20.89 23.71
CA TYR A 119 -0.22 -20.70 22.33
C TYR A 119 1.16 -21.32 22.09
N ILE A 120 2.05 -21.24 23.07
CA ILE A 120 3.42 -21.77 22.95
C ILE A 120 3.45 -23.31 23.11
N GLU A 121 2.78 -23.84 24.11
CA GLU A 121 2.89 -25.25 24.47
C GLU A 121 1.92 -26.13 23.65
N GLN A 122 0.72 -25.66 23.39
CA GLN A 122 -0.33 -26.46 22.75
C GLN A 122 -0.60 -26.04 21.28
N GLY A 123 -0.07 -24.92 20.83
CA GLY A 123 -0.36 -24.36 19.50
C GLY A 123 -0.10 -25.35 18.36
N LEU A 124 1.00 -26.07 18.40
CA LEU A 124 1.34 -27.09 17.39
C LEU A 124 0.34 -28.25 17.36
N SER A 125 -0.05 -28.75 18.52
CA SER A 125 -0.98 -29.90 18.64
C SER A 125 -2.42 -29.49 18.29
N GLU A 126 -2.86 -28.28 18.64
CA GLU A 126 -4.21 -27.83 18.42
C GLU A 126 -4.41 -27.33 16.98
N THR A 127 -3.45 -26.59 16.41
CA THR A 127 -3.58 -25.95 15.08
C THR A 127 -2.90 -26.71 13.95
N GLY A 128 -1.91 -27.57 14.27
CA GLY A 128 -1.07 -28.26 13.29
C GLY A 128 -0.06 -27.34 12.56
N ALA A 129 -0.01 -26.04 12.91
CA ALA A 129 0.91 -25.09 12.31
C ALA A 129 2.24 -25.05 13.06
N VAL A 130 3.34 -25.27 12.33
CA VAL A 130 4.71 -25.15 12.88
C VAL A 130 5.00 -23.69 13.22
N ASN A 131 4.50 -22.76 12.42
CA ASN A 131 4.57 -21.34 12.69
C ASN A 131 3.49 -20.95 13.71
N ILE A 132 3.90 -20.76 14.96
CA ILE A 132 3.02 -20.39 16.10
C ILE A 132 2.24 -19.11 15.78
N VAL A 133 2.87 -18.11 15.15
CA VAL A 133 2.22 -16.85 14.80
C VAL A 133 1.06 -17.09 13.84
N THR A 134 1.26 -17.91 12.82
CA THR A 134 0.21 -18.26 11.87
C THR A 134 -0.92 -19.05 12.54
N GLY A 135 -0.62 -19.98 13.41
CA GLY A 135 -1.62 -20.71 14.23
C GLY A 135 -2.44 -19.73 15.08
N MET A 136 -1.77 -18.76 15.70
CA MET A 136 -2.44 -17.74 16.51
C MET A 136 -3.38 -16.87 15.67
N ILE A 137 -2.92 -16.28 14.56
CA ILE A 137 -3.68 -15.29 13.80
C ILE A 137 -4.72 -15.88 12.84
N LEU A 138 -4.58 -17.14 12.43
CA LEU A 138 -5.50 -17.79 11.48
C LEU A 138 -6.35 -18.90 12.10
N ASP A 139 -6.08 -19.29 13.33
CA ASP A 139 -6.92 -20.24 14.03
C ASP A 139 -7.48 -19.70 15.34
N TYR A 140 -6.68 -19.48 16.37
CA TYR A 140 -7.16 -18.98 17.66
C TYR A 140 -7.85 -17.60 17.54
N ARG A 141 -7.25 -16.67 16.79
CA ARG A 141 -7.73 -15.31 16.60
C ARG A 141 -8.09 -14.99 15.13
N ALA A 142 -8.59 -15.97 14.42
CA ALA A 142 -8.83 -15.87 12.99
C ALA A 142 -9.87 -14.80 12.59
N PHE A 143 -10.76 -14.39 13.49
CA PHE A 143 -11.67 -13.28 13.25
C PHE A 143 -10.95 -11.93 13.16
N ASP A 144 -9.78 -11.76 13.82
CA ASP A 144 -8.96 -10.55 13.69
C ASP A 144 -8.48 -10.40 12.23
N THR A 145 -7.89 -11.46 11.68
CA THR A 145 -7.41 -11.49 10.28
C THR A 145 -8.55 -11.36 9.26
N PHE A 146 -9.72 -11.92 9.58
CA PHE A 146 -10.91 -11.70 8.76
C PHE A 146 -11.32 -10.22 8.77
N GLY A 147 -11.32 -9.59 9.94
CA GLY A 147 -11.58 -8.15 10.08
C GLY A 147 -10.59 -7.29 9.29
N GLU A 148 -9.29 -7.59 9.37
CA GLU A 148 -8.24 -6.91 8.59
C GLU A 148 -8.49 -7.02 7.08
N SER A 149 -8.85 -8.23 6.60
CA SER A 149 -9.19 -8.46 5.19
C SER A 149 -10.45 -7.70 4.76
N CYS A 150 -11.45 -7.60 5.64
CA CYS A 150 -12.65 -6.80 5.41
C CYS A 150 -12.33 -5.30 5.36
N VAL A 151 -11.42 -4.80 6.22
CA VAL A 151 -10.99 -3.40 6.20
C VAL A 151 -10.29 -3.06 4.87
N LEU A 152 -9.42 -3.94 4.36
CA LEU A 152 -8.81 -3.77 3.04
C LEU A 152 -9.86 -3.71 1.92
N PHE A 153 -10.85 -4.58 1.98
CA PHE A 153 -11.95 -4.58 1.01
C PHE A 153 -12.76 -3.28 1.06
N VAL A 154 -13.15 -2.84 2.26
CA VAL A 154 -13.90 -1.58 2.45
C VAL A 154 -13.07 -0.38 1.98
N ALA A 155 -11.78 -0.33 2.32
CA ALA A 155 -10.88 0.73 1.86
C ALA A 155 -10.82 0.78 0.33
N THR A 156 -10.70 -0.38 -0.33
CA THR A 156 -10.72 -0.47 -1.80
C THR A 156 -12.05 0.05 -2.38
N CYS A 157 -13.17 -0.34 -1.78
CA CYS A 157 -14.49 0.15 -2.20
C CYS A 157 -14.63 1.67 -2.02
N CYS A 158 -14.16 2.22 -0.90
CA CYS A 158 -14.18 3.67 -0.67
C CYS A 158 -13.35 4.42 -1.71
N VAL A 159 -12.12 3.96 -1.98
CA VAL A 159 -11.26 4.58 -3.00
C VAL A 159 -11.88 4.46 -4.40
N LEU A 160 -12.49 3.31 -4.71
CA LEU A 160 -13.19 3.10 -5.97
C LEU A 160 -14.36 4.09 -6.14
N ILE A 161 -15.15 4.31 -5.10
CA ILE A 161 -16.27 5.27 -5.13
C ILE A 161 -15.77 6.71 -5.30
N LEU A 162 -14.66 7.06 -4.60
CA LEU A 162 -14.13 8.42 -4.62
C LEU A 162 -13.39 8.78 -5.93
N LEU A 163 -12.70 7.80 -6.53
CA LEU A 163 -11.87 8.03 -7.71
C LEU A 163 -12.52 7.55 -9.01
N ARG A 164 -13.69 6.91 -8.93
CA ARG A 164 -14.38 6.46 -10.14
C ARG A 164 -14.80 7.67 -10.97
N VAL A 165 -14.27 7.75 -12.17
CA VAL A 165 -14.70 8.72 -13.17
C VAL A 165 -16.05 8.25 -13.72
N ASP A 166 -17.07 9.11 -13.67
CA ASP A 166 -18.38 8.80 -14.24
C ASP A 166 -18.26 8.69 -15.77
N LYS A 167 -18.67 7.54 -16.30
CA LYS A 167 -18.60 7.25 -17.74
C LYS A 167 -19.54 8.12 -18.58
N ASP A 168 -20.40 8.89 -17.94
CA ASP A 168 -21.39 9.76 -18.57
C ASP A 168 -20.89 11.22 -18.74
N GLU A 169 -19.69 11.53 -18.27
CA GLU A 169 -19.09 12.84 -18.52
C GLU A 169 -18.60 12.99 -19.96
N ASP A 170 -18.61 14.24 -20.44
CA ASP A 170 -18.39 14.72 -21.81
C ASP A 170 -17.38 13.90 -22.63
N PRO A 171 -17.69 13.62 -23.92
CA PRO A 171 -16.76 12.95 -24.86
C PRO A 171 -15.37 13.61 -24.93
N GLU A 172 -15.30 14.90 -24.61
CA GLU A 172 -14.06 15.70 -24.63
C GLU A 172 -13.16 15.37 -23.43
N SER A 173 -13.72 15.14 -22.24
CA SER A 173 -13.00 14.68 -21.04
C SER A 173 -12.40 13.28 -21.25
N ARG A 174 -13.16 12.39 -21.89
CA ARG A 174 -12.67 11.04 -22.27
C ARG A 174 -11.52 11.09 -23.26
N ALA A 175 -11.59 11.98 -24.24
CA ALA A 175 -10.53 12.12 -25.24
C ALA A 175 -9.23 12.67 -24.63
N ILE A 176 -9.33 13.52 -23.60
CA ILE A 176 -8.19 14.06 -22.86
C ILE A 176 -7.58 12.97 -21.96
N GLU A 177 -8.40 12.16 -21.30
CA GLU A 177 -7.98 11.04 -20.48
C GLU A 177 -7.30 9.94 -21.31
N ASP A 178 -7.89 9.57 -22.45
CA ASP A 178 -7.30 8.63 -23.41
C ASP A 178 -6.01 9.16 -24.04
N MET A 179 -5.88 10.46 -24.25
CA MET A 179 -4.62 11.07 -24.70
C MET A 179 -3.56 11.07 -23.60
N ASN A 180 -3.91 11.35 -22.34
CA ASN A 180 -3.01 11.25 -21.21
C ASN A 180 -2.54 9.80 -20.98
N ASP A 181 -3.45 8.85 -21.01
CA ASP A 181 -3.11 7.43 -20.87
C ASP A 181 -2.17 6.97 -21.99
N ARG A 182 -2.40 7.42 -23.23
CA ARG A 182 -1.53 7.10 -24.37
C ARG A 182 -0.15 7.77 -24.28
N HIS A 183 -0.06 8.92 -23.64
CA HIS A 183 1.22 9.62 -23.46
C HIS A 183 2.07 9.00 -22.35
N TYR A 184 1.43 8.49 -21.29
CA TYR A 184 2.12 7.85 -20.15
C TYR A 184 2.24 6.32 -20.27
N GLU A 185 1.58 5.67 -21.24
CA GLU A 185 1.84 4.27 -21.50
C GLU A 185 3.22 4.11 -22.16
N PRO A 186 4.14 3.35 -21.54
CA PRO A 186 5.44 3.09 -22.13
C PRO A 186 5.29 2.16 -23.33
N ARG A 187 4.85 2.71 -24.47
CA ARG A 187 4.59 1.94 -25.69
C ARG A 187 5.82 1.22 -26.24
N ASN A 188 7.02 1.66 -25.86
CA ASN A 188 8.27 1.17 -26.45
C ASN A 188 9.42 0.98 -25.44
N ASP A 189 9.14 0.86 -24.13
CA ASP A 189 10.22 0.52 -23.19
C ASP A 189 10.52 -0.99 -23.25
N THR A 190 11.32 -1.34 -24.25
CA THR A 190 11.77 -2.72 -24.43
C THR A 190 12.62 -3.23 -23.29
N ILE A 191 13.30 -2.36 -22.54
CA ILE A 191 14.10 -2.73 -21.38
C ILE A 191 13.16 -3.14 -20.24
N LEU A 192 12.18 -2.30 -19.92
CA LEU A 192 11.18 -2.59 -18.89
C LEU A 192 10.41 -3.87 -19.20
N GLN A 193 9.99 -4.06 -20.47
CA GLN A 193 9.27 -5.27 -20.89
C GLN A 193 10.12 -6.54 -20.74
N LYS A 194 11.42 -6.50 -21.11
CA LYS A 194 12.32 -7.64 -20.94
C LYS A 194 12.56 -7.96 -19.47
N VAL A 195 12.78 -6.94 -18.64
CA VAL A 195 12.93 -7.09 -17.18
C VAL A 195 11.67 -7.65 -16.57
N ALA A 196 10.49 -7.11 -16.90
CA ALA A 196 9.21 -7.58 -16.41
C ALA A 196 8.92 -9.03 -16.83
N ASN A 197 9.26 -9.41 -18.08
CA ASN A 197 9.07 -10.76 -18.58
C ASN A 197 9.84 -11.81 -17.76
N PHE A 198 10.98 -11.43 -17.21
CA PHE A 198 11.77 -12.29 -16.32
C PHE A 198 11.31 -12.21 -14.86
N LEU A 199 11.11 -11.00 -14.33
CA LEU A 199 10.82 -10.79 -12.90
C LEU A 199 9.39 -11.18 -12.52
N VAL A 200 8.38 -10.88 -13.35
CA VAL A 200 6.97 -11.13 -12.99
C VAL A 200 6.70 -12.60 -12.71
N PRO A 201 7.11 -13.57 -13.55
CA PRO A 201 6.93 -14.98 -13.24
C PRO A 201 7.62 -15.40 -11.94
N LEU A 202 8.83 -14.90 -11.67
CA LEU A 202 9.54 -15.18 -10.42
C LEU A 202 8.81 -14.63 -9.21
N MET A 203 8.32 -13.40 -9.28
CA MET A 203 7.53 -12.78 -8.21
C MET A 203 6.24 -13.56 -7.93
N ILE A 204 5.52 -13.96 -8.97
CA ILE A 204 4.29 -14.74 -8.83
C ILE A 204 4.56 -16.10 -8.18
N ILE A 205 5.56 -16.84 -8.67
CA ILE A 205 5.94 -18.15 -8.13
C ILE A 205 6.40 -18.00 -6.66
N PHE A 206 7.23 -17.01 -6.37
CA PHE A 206 7.70 -16.74 -5.01
C PHE A 206 6.55 -16.31 -4.08
N GLY A 207 5.64 -15.47 -4.56
CA GLY A 207 4.45 -15.09 -3.80
C GLY A 207 3.54 -16.28 -3.48
N ILE A 208 3.30 -17.17 -4.45
CA ILE A 208 2.55 -18.42 -4.23
C ILE A 208 3.27 -19.31 -3.20
N TYR A 209 4.59 -19.45 -3.31
CA TYR A 209 5.38 -20.19 -2.33
C TYR A 209 5.19 -19.63 -0.92
N VAL A 210 5.29 -18.31 -0.74
CA VAL A 210 5.14 -17.65 0.56
C VAL A 210 3.73 -17.84 1.13
N VAL A 211 2.68 -17.77 0.29
CA VAL A 211 1.29 -18.04 0.71
C VAL A 211 1.12 -19.47 1.19
N LEU A 212 1.60 -20.44 0.40
CA LEU A 212 1.39 -21.88 0.68
C LEU A 212 2.20 -22.35 1.88
N ASN A 213 3.36 -21.77 2.15
CA ASN A 213 4.24 -22.16 3.25
C ASN A 213 4.07 -21.31 4.52
N GLY A 214 3.10 -20.39 4.58
CA GLY A 214 2.92 -19.49 5.72
C GLY A 214 2.66 -20.21 7.07
N HIS A 215 2.13 -21.42 7.06
CA HIS A 215 1.91 -22.23 8.27
C HIS A 215 3.16 -23.00 8.74
N ILE A 216 4.19 -23.08 7.91
CA ILE A 216 5.45 -23.78 8.19
C ILE A 216 6.58 -22.80 8.49
N SER A 217 6.65 -21.70 7.70
CA SER A 217 7.75 -20.73 7.71
C SER A 217 7.24 -19.30 7.92
N PRO A 218 8.12 -18.34 8.24
CA PRO A 218 7.74 -16.92 8.24
C PRO A 218 7.18 -16.50 6.88
N GLY A 219 6.02 -15.84 6.90
CA GLY A 219 5.30 -15.44 5.69
C GLY A 219 3.80 -15.62 5.87
N GLY A 220 3.06 -15.71 4.79
CA GLY A 220 1.63 -15.96 4.79
C GLY A 220 0.87 -15.19 3.72
N GLY A 221 -0.45 -15.10 3.87
CA GLY A 221 -1.34 -14.48 2.90
C GLY A 221 -1.02 -13.02 2.62
N PHE A 222 -0.77 -12.21 3.66
CA PHE A 222 -0.47 -10.78 3.48
C PHE A 222 0.81 -10.54 2.69
N SER A 223 1.93 -11.12 3.13
CA SER A 223 3.23 -10.95 2.48
C SER A 223 3.26 -11.55 1.08
N GLY A 224 2.75 -12.78 0.92
CA GLY A 224 2.67 -13.44 -0.39
C GLY A 224 1.71 -12.72 -1.34
N GLY A 225 0.57 -12.25 -0.84
CA GLY A 225 -0.39 -11.44 -1.59
C GLY A 225 0.20 -10.11 -2.06
N ALA A 226 0.99 -9.44 -1.20
CA ALA A 226 1.70 -8.22 -1.57
C ALA A 226 2.73 -8.46 -2.68
N ILE A 227 3.48 -9.57 -2.63
CA ILE A 227 4.43 -9.94 -3.67
C ILE A 227 3.71 -10.22 -5.00
N ILE A 228 2.59 -10.97 -4.98
CA ILE A 228 1.78 -11.24 -6.16
C ILE A 228 1.21 -9.94 -6.72
N GLY A 229 0.65 -9.08 -5.85
CA GLY A 229 0.12 -7.77 -6.24
C GLY A 229 1.17 -6.87 -6.89
N SER A 230 2.38 -6.84 -6.33
CA SER A 230 3.51 -6.11 -6.91
C SER A 230 3.91 -6.66 -8.29
N GLY A 231 3.88 -7.99 -8.47
CA GLY A 231 4.09 -8.62 -9.77
C GLY A 231 3.03 -8.21 -10.80
N LEU A 232 1.75 -8.15 -10.42
CA LEU A 232 0.65 -7.68 -11.28
C LEU A 232 0.83 -6.20 -11.66
N ILE A 233 1.25 -5.36 -10.70
CA ILE A 233 1.53 -3.93 -10.94
C ILE A 233 2.70 -3.78 -11.91
N LEU A 234 3.78 -4.53 -11.73
CA LEU A 234 4.92 -4.52 -12.65
C LEU A 234 4.52 -4.96 -14.06
N TYR A 235 3.69 -6.01 -14.17
CA TYR A 235 3.15 -6.45 -15.46
C TYR A 235 2.32 -5.36 -16.12
N LEU A 236 1.41 -4.73 -15.36
CA LEU A 236 0.58 -3.64 -15.85
C LEU A 236 1.43 -2.45 -16.32
N THR A 237 2.47 -2.10 -15.55
CA THR A 237 3.37 -0.99 -15.90
C THR A 237 4.16 -1.27 -17.17
N ALA A 238 4.58 -2.51 -17.40
CA ALA A 238 5.39 -2.90 -18.57
C ALA A 238 4.57 -3.11 -19.85
N TYR A 239 3.34 -3.63 -19.71
CA TYR A 239 2.55 -4.07 -20.87
C TYR A 239 1.27 -3.24 -21.11
N GLY A 240 0.92 -2.35 -20.17
CA GLY A 240 -0.24 -1.46 -20.25
C GLY A 240 -1.56 -2.11 -19.88
N PHE A 241 -2.60 -1.29 -19.81
CA PHE A 241 -3.94 -1.69 -19.38
C PHE A 241 -4.61 -2.67 -20.32
N GLU A 242 -4.49 -2.48 -21.64
CA GLU A 242 -5.17 -3.32 -22.64
C GLU A 242 -4.84 -4.81 -22.48
N LYS A 243 -3.56 -5.13 -22.27
CA LYS A 243 -3.14 -6.52 -22.08
C LYS A 243 -3.54 -7.07 -20.72
N THR A 244 -3.45 -6.26 -19.68
CA THR A 244 -3.72 -6.69 -18.30
C THR A 244 -5.21 -6.88 -18.05
N GLN A 245 -6.07 -6.02 -18.59
CA GLN A 245 -7.53 -6.12 -18.44
C GLN A 245 -8.14 -7.35 -19.12
N ARG A 246 -7.42 -8.04 -20.01
CA ARG A 246 -7.88 -9.31 -20.60
C ARG A 246 -8.06 -10.41 -19.55
N PHE A 247 -7.23 -10.43 -18.50
CA PHE A 247 -7.31 -11.43 -17.43
C PHE A 247 -7.63 -10.83 -16.06
N MET A 248 -7.26 -9.58 -15.78
CA MET A 248 -7.53 -8.87 -14.52
C MET A 248 -8.48 -7.69 -14.77
N ASN A 249 -9.71 -7.99 -15.15
CA ASN A 249 -10.76 -6.99 -15.30
C ASN A 249 -11.52 -6.78 -13.98
N GLU A 250 -12.33 -5.71 -13.89
CA GLU A 250 -13.12 -5.35 -12.71
C GLU A 250 -14.00 -6.51 -12.19
N LYS A 251 -14.59 -7.30 -13.09
CA LYS A 251 -15.45 -8.43 -12.71
C LYS A 251 -14.65 -9.55 -12.05
N VAL A 252 -13.46 -9.85 -12.58
CA VAL A 252 -12.56 -10.87 -12.04
C VAL A 252 -12.03 -10.44 -10.68
N VAL A 253 -11.55 -9.20 -10.54
CA VAL A 253 -11.06 -8.66 -9.26
C VAL A 253 -12.16 -8.71 -8.20
N LYS A 254 -13.37 -8.24 -8.51
CA LYS A 254 -14.52 -8.30 -7.59
C LYS A 254 -14.88 -9.74 -7.23
N ALA A 255 -14.95 -10.63 -8.21
CA ALA A 255 -15.30 -12.03 -7.97
C ALA A 255 -14.28 -12.74 -7.08
N LEU A 256 -12.97 -12.51 -7.33
CA LEU A 256 -11.89 -13.07 -6.51
C LEU A 256 -11.93 -12.54 -5.08
N THR A 257 -12.06 -11.22 -4.90
CA THR A 257 -12.06 -10.60 -3.58
C THR A 257 -13.29 -11.01 -2.76
N VAL A 258 -14.48 -10.89 -3.34
CA VAL A 258 -15.74 -11.27 -2.66
C VAL A 258 -15.79 -12.77 -2.41
N GLY A 259 -15.37 -13.58 -3.38
CA GLY A 259 -15.31 -15.04 -3.25
C GLY A 259 -14.37 -15.48 -2.13
N ALA A 260 -13.18 -14.90 -2.05
CA ALA A 260 -12.20 -15.17 -1.00
C ALA A 260 -12.73 -14.79 0.40
N LEU A 261 -13.32 -13.59 0.55
CA LEU A 261 -13.91 -13.15 1.81
C LEU A 261 -15.10 -14.02 2.22
N THR A 262 -15.96 -14.38 1.28
CA THR A 262 -17.12 -15.25 1.53
C THR A 262 -16.67 -16.64 2.00
N PHE A 263 -15.69 -17.22 1.30
CA PHE A 263 -15.12 -18.51 1.71
C PHE A 263 -14.50 -18.43 3.10
N TYR A 264 -13.72 -17.36 3.39
CA TYR A 264 -13.15 -17.15 4.71
C TYR A 264 -14.23 -17.10 5.81
N CYS A 265 -15.30 -16.34 5.56
CA CYS A 265 -16.44 -16.23 6.47
C CYS A 265 -17.05 -17.59 6.78
N PHE A 266 -17.37 -18.38 5.74
CA PHE A 266 -17.95 -19.72 5.93
C PHE A 266 -16.99 -20.68 6.63
N ALA A 267 -15.71 -20.69 6.26
CA ALA A 267 -14.70 -21.56 6.89
C ALA A 267 -14.57 -21.28 8.39
N LYS A 268 -14.56 -20.01 8.80
CA LYS A 268 -14.45 -19.68 10.23
C LYS A 268 -15.77 -19.78 10.97
N SER A 269 -16.90 -19.55 10.30
CA SER A 269 -18.21 -19.88 10.89
C SER A 269 -18.34 -21.35 11.19
N TYR A 270 -17.87 -22.23 10.30
CA TYR A 270 -17.80 -23.67 10.56
C TYR A 270 -16.91 -24.00 11.76
N SER A 271 -15.69 -23.47 11.80
CA SER A 271 -14.76 -23.69 12.93
C SER A 271 -15.36 -23.21 14.27
N PHE A 272 -15.99 -22.04 14.26
CA PHE A 272 -16.66 -21.49 15.45
C PHE A 272 -17.83 -22.36 15.90
N TYR A 273 -18.67 -22.78 14.98
CA TYR A 273 -19.84 -23.62 15.28
C TYR A 273 -19.42 -24.98 15.86
N THR A 274 -18.43 -25.64 15.27
CA THR A 274 -17.91 -26.92 15.77
C THR A 274 -17.26 -26.77 17.14
N GLY A 275 -16.44 -25.75 17.34
CA GLY A 275 -15.76 -25.47 18.62
C GLY A 275 -16.76 -25.12 19.73
N ALA A 276 -17.70 -24.21 19.47
CA ALA A 276 -18.69 -23.78 20.46
C ALA A 276 -19.63 -24.91 20.91
N ASN A 277 -19.90 -25.88 20.05
CA ASN A 277 -20.79 -27.02 20.37
C ASN A 277 -20.04 -28.29 20.74
N HIS A 278 -18.70 -28.23 20.94
CA HIS A 278 -17.85 -29.38 21.24
C HIS A 278 -18.00 -30.54 20.24
N LEU A 279 -18.30 -30.22 18.98
CA LEU A 279 -18.44 -31.20 17.90
C LEU A 279 -17.05 -31.57 17.36
N HIS A 280 -16.92 -32.82 16.94
CA HIS A 280 -15.68 -33.24 16.27
C HIS A 280 -15.57 -32.57 14.91
N SER A 281 -14.46 -31.85 14.69
CA SER A 281 -14.17 -31.25 13.38
C SER A 281 -13.87 -32.33 12.35
N ILE A 282 -14.51 -32.23 11.18
CA ILE A 282 -14.21 -33.11 10.03
C ILE A 282 -12.82 -32.77 9.46
N ILE A 283 -12.37 -31.53 9.64
CA ILE A 283 -11.10 -31.04 9.13
C ILE A 283 -10.02 -31.25 10.20
N THR A 284 -9.13 -32.17 9.95
CA THR A 284 -8.03 -32.50 10.86
C THR A 284 -6.84 -31.59 10.62
N PRO A 285 -6.02 -31.28 11.66
CA PRO A 285 -4.78 -30.51 11.51
C PRO A 285 -3.75 -31.18 10.58
N GLY A 286 -3.88 -32.49 10.32
CA GLY A 286 -2.91 -33.22 9.50
C GLY A 286 -1.55 -33.43 10.18
N THR A 287 -0.53 -33.73 9.40
CA THR A 287 0.84 -33.90 9.89
C THR A 287 1.62 -32.60 9.81
N PRO A 288 2.06 -32.02 10.95
CA PRO A 288 2.83 -30.78 10.95
C PRO A 288 4.07 -30.85 10.03
N GLY A 289 4.33 -29.81 9.29
CA GLY A 289 5.45 -29.71 8.34
C GLY A 289 5.10 -30.07 6.90
N ASN A 290 3.94 -30.66 6.63
CA ASN A 290 3.47 -30.89 5.26
C ASN A 290 2.77 -29.64 4.70
N ILE A 291 2.85 -29.44 3.38
CA ILE A 291 2.22 -28.27 2.71
C ILE A 291 0.69 -28.25 2.89
N LEU A 292 0.03 -29.41 2.93
CA LEU A 292 -1.40 -29.55 3.18
C LEU A 292 -1.68 -29.96 4.63
N SER A 293 -0.92 -29.44 5.57
CA SER A 293 -1.20 -29.56 7.02
C SER A 293 -1.88 -28.30 7.55
N ALA A 294 -2.12 -28.29 8.88
CA ALA A 294 -2.76 -27.15 9.58
C ALA A 294 -4.20 -26.86 9.16
N GLY A 295 -4.95 -27.87 8.76
CA GLY A 295 -6.41 -27.79 8.55
C GLY A 295 -6.84 -26.66 7.61
N LEU A 296 -7.64 -25.72 8.10
CA LEU A 296 -8.14 -24.58 7.31
C LEU A 296 -7.13 -23.46 7.11
N ILE A 297 -6.03 -23.41 7.86
CA ILE A 297 -5.08 -22.29 7.87
C ILE A 297 -4.51 -22.02 6.47
N VAL A 298 -4.15 -23.05 5.71
CA VAL A 298 -3.61 -22.91 4.34
C VAL A 298 -4.63 -22.23 3.42
N TYR A 299 -5.88 -22.66 3.48
CA TYR A 299 -6.94 -22.09 2.66
C TYR A 299 -7.25 -20.63 3.03
N LEU A 300 -7.21 -20.31 4.33
CA LEU A 300 -7.36 -18.95 4.82
C LEU A 300 -6.21 -18.04 4.37
N ASN A 301 -4.97 -18.55 4.41
CA ASN A 301 -3.82 -17.86 3.85
C ASN A 301 -3.98 -17.54 2.35
N ILE A 302 -4.50 -18.50 1.58
CA ILE A 302 -4.78 -18.29 0.15
C ILE A 302 -5.83 -17.19 -0.02
N CYS A 303 -6.92 -17.22 0.75
CA CYS A 303 -7.96 -16.19 0.69
C CYS A 303 -7.39 -14.80 1.00
N VAL A 304 -6.62 -14.66 2.08
CA VAL A 304 -5.95 -13.39 2.42
C VAL A 304 -5.02 -12.94 1.30
N GLY A 305 -4.22 -13.86 0.75
CA GLY A 305 -3.31 -13.57 -0.37
C GLY A 305 -4.04 -13.03 -1.60
N ILE A 306 -5.18 -13.60 -1.95
CA ILE A 306 -6.03 -13.13 -3.06
C ILE A 306 -6.56 -11.72 -2.76
N VAL A 307 -7.11 -11.49 -1.55
CA VAL A 307 -7.66 -10.18 -1.17
C VAL A 307 -6.57 -9.11 -1.24
N VAL A 308 -5.39 -9.38 -0.68
CA VAL A 308 -4.27 -8.40 -0.67
C VAL A 308 -3.77 -8.14 -2.08
N ALA A 309 -3.55 -9.18 -2.90
CA ALA A 309 -3.09 -9.00 -4.28
C ALA A 309 -4.08 -8.19 -5.11
N CYS A 310 -5.38 -8.49 -5.00
CA CYS A 310 -6.44 -7.74 -5.68
C CYS A 310 -6.53 -6.30 -5.19
N THR A 311 -6.40 -6.05 -3.88
CA THR A 311 -6.41 -4.71 -3.30
C THR A 311 -5.26 -3.86 -3.82
N MET A 312 -4.02 -4.37 -3.80
CA MET A 312 -2.85 -3.64 -4.29
C MET A 312 -2.97 -3.32 -5.79
N TYR A 313 -3.40 -4.30 -6.58
CA TYR A 313 -3.66 -4.10 -8.01
C TYR A 313 -4.73 -3.03 -8.22
N SER A 314 -5.85 -3.11 -7.48
CA SER A 314 -6.96 -2.16 -7.59
C SER A 314 -6.54 -0.74 -7.23
N PHE A 315 -5.80 -0.52 -6.15
CA PHE A 315 -5.31 0.80 -5.79
C PHE A 315 -4.44 1.40 -6.89
N TYR A 316 -3.50 0.64 -7.43
CA TYR A 316 -2.65 1.13 -8.49
C TYR A 316 -3.45 1.52 -9.75
N THR A 317 -4.42 0.69 -10.16
CA THR A 317 -5.26 0.97 -11.33
C THR A 317 -6.15 2.19 -11.12
N LEU A 318 -6.76 2.31 -9.93
CA LEU A 318 -7.63 3.44 -9.59
C LEU A 318 -6.86 4.77 -9.58
N PHE A 319 -5.67 4.79 -8.96
CA PHE A 319 -4.83 6.00 -8.93
C PHE A 319 -4.28 6.38 -10.30
N ARG A 320 -4.07 5.41 -11.18
CA ARG A 320 -3.52 5.68 -12.50
C ARG A 320 -4.58 6.02 -13.55
N LYS A 321 -5.76 5.40 -13.50
CA LYS A 321 -6.78 5.50 -14.56
C LYS A 321 -8.18 5.88 -14.05
N GLY A 322 -8.41 6.00 -12.75
CA GLY A 322 -9.73 6.22 -12.18
C GLY A 322 -10.71 5.03 -12.38
N GLY A 323 -10.21 3.87 -12.78
CA GLY A 323 -11.00 2.64 -12.99
C GLY A 323 -10.14 1.40 -13.16
N ILE A 324 -10.76 0.24 -13.05
CA ILE A 324 -10.12 -1.08 -13.23
C ILE A 324 -10.50 -1.66 -14.58
#